data_1499a03e4356b3531910d86778eb95f2
#
_entry.id   1499a03e4356b3531910d86778eb95f2
#
_cell.length_a   1.000
_cell.length_b   1.000
_cell.length_c   1.000
_cell.angle_alpha   90.00
_cell.angle_beta   90.00
_cell.angle_gamma   90.00
#
_symmetry.space_group_name_H-M   'P 1'
#
loop_
_entity.id
_entity.type
_entity.pdbx_description
1 polymer ?
#
loop_
_entity_poly.entity_id
_entity_poly.type
_entity_poly.pdbx_seq_one_letter_code
_entity_poly.pdbx_strand_id
1 'polypeptide(L)'
;VNTAHEKYMEIWIDIIKQKISNQSRALSIMGLDGSEKIAEYVATVNEENVDYCESLAAKKYFSYYHERFNGRSEDPINSRLNYGYAVVRSAIARKLVATGFHPTFGIHHDNQLNAFNLADDLIEPYRAIVDLVAHNNIASNI
;
A
#
# COMPACT_ATOMS: atom_id res chain seq x y z
N VAL A 1 17.42 -26.10 4.87
CA VAL A 1 17.18 -25.25 3.70
C VAL A 1 15.83 -24.56 3.85
N ASN A 2 15.83 -23.25 3.81
CA ASN A 2 14.65 -22.44 4.13
C ASN A 2 13.93 -21.96 2.85
N THR A 3 13.58 -22.90 1.96
CA THR A 3 12.97 -22.61 0.68
C THR A 3 11.61 -21.91 0.81
N ALA A 4 10.83 -22.21 1.85
CA ALA A 4 9.55 -21.53 2.10
C ALA A 4 9.75 -20.06 2.46
N HIS A 5 10.74 -19.76 3.31
CA HIS A 5 11.09 -18.38 3.67
C HIS A 5 11.58 -17.59 2.46
N GLU A 6 12.44 -18.18 1.64
CA GLU A 6 12.94 -17.55 0.41
C GLU A 6 11.79 -17.22 -0.55
N LYS A 7 10.84 -18.15 -0.74
CA LYS A 7 9.65 -17.94 -1.56
C LYS A 7 8.77 -16.81 -1.02
N TYR A 8 8.56 -16.77 0.29
CA TYR A 8 7.76 -15.71 0.91
C TYR A 8 8.43 -14.35 0.74
N MET A 9 9.76 -14.31 0.85
CA MET A 9 10.51 -13.08 0.63
C MET A 9 10.41 -12.61 -0.82
N GLU A 10 10.50 -13.51 -1.79
CA GLU A 10 10.31 -13.16 -3.21
C GLU A 10 8.91 -12.57 -3.46
N ILE A 11 7.89 -13.21 -2.91
CA ILE A 11 6.51 -12.73 -3.04
C ILE A 11 6.35 -11.36 -2.37
N TRP A 12 6.94 -11.19 -1.18
CA TRP A 12 6.89 -9.91 -0.47
C TRP A 12 7.56 -8.78 -1.23
N ILE A 13 8.73 -9.05 -1.81
CA ILE A 13 9.43 -8.09 -2.68
C ILE A 13 8.54 -7.68 -3.86
N ASP A 14 7.89 -8.63 -4.51
CA ASP A 14 6.99 -8.36 -5.64
C ASP A 14 5.78 -7.53 -5.20
N ILE A 15 5.22 -7.83 -4.04
CA ILE A 15 4.11 -7.05 -3.46
C ILE A 15 4.54 -5.59 -3.24
N ILE A 16 5.71 -5.37 -2.65
CA ILE A 16 6.20 -4.03 -2.35
C ILE A 16 6.58 -3.27 -3.63
N LYS A 17 7.19 -3.93 -4.59
CA LYS A 17 7.45 -3.33 -5.91
C LYS A 17 6.15 -2.88 -6.57
N GLN A 18 5.11 -3.70 -6.50
CA GLN A 18 3.80 -3.34 -7.06
C GLN A 18 3.17 -2.18 -6.29
N LYS A 19 3.28 -2.16 -4.97
CA LYS A 19 2.83 -1.04 -4.14
C LYS A 19 3.47 0.28 -4.60
N ILE A 20 4.79 0.30 -4.69
CA ILE A 20 5.54 1.49 -5.06
C ILE A 20 5.21 1.92 -6.50
N SER A 21 5.14 0.97 -7.42
CA SER A 21 4.74 1.23 -8.81
C SER A 21 3.34 1.85 -8.89
N ASN A 22 2.39 1.33 -8.11
CA ASN A 22 1.03 1.86 -8.05
C ASN A 22 0.97 3.26 -7.43
N GLN A 23 1.80 3.52 -6.42
CA GLN A 23 1.94 4.87 -5.85
C GLN A 23 2.44 5.87 -6.88
N SER A 24 3.46 5.50 -7.66
CA SER A 24 3.95 6.32 -8.75
C SER A 24 2.85 6.62 -9.78
N ARG A 25 2.13 5.60 -10.21
CA ARG A 25 1.04 5.74 -11.18
C ARG A 25 -0.11 6.59 -10.63
N ALA A 26 -0.45 6.42 -9.36
CA ALA A 26 -1.50 7.21 -8.72
C ALA A 26 -1.16 8.70 -8.74
N LEU A 27 0.07 9.08 -8.39
CA LEU A 27 0.51 10.47 -8.48
C LEU A 27 0.33 11.03 -9.89
N SER A 28 0.73 10.27 -10.90
CA SER A 28 0.58 10.67 -12.30
C SER A 28 -0.89 10.88 -12.68
N ILE A 29 -1.76 9.95 -12.32
CA ILE A 29 -3.20 10.03 -12.61
C ILE A 29 -3.84 11.22 -11.89
N MET A 30 -3.42 11.49 -10.66
CA MET A 30 -3.91 12.64 -9.88
C MET A 30 -3.38 13.98 -10.40
N GLY A 31 -2.42 13.99 -11.31
CA GLY A 31 -1.77 15.19 -11.79
C GLY A 31 -0.83 15.84 -10.77
N LEU A 32 -0.33 15.04 -9.82
CA LEU A 32 0.61 15.50 -8.80
C LEU A 32 2.05 15.21 -9.22
N ASP A 33 2.98 15.96 -8.62
CA ASP A 33 4.40 15.77 -8.87
C ASP A 33 4.91 14.49 -8.19
N GLY A 34 6.08 14.03 -8.58
CA GLY A 34 6.83 13.00 -7.88
C GLY A 34 6.73 11.60 -8.45
N SER A 35 5.89 11.35 -9.45
CA SER A 35 5.72 10.02 -10.06
C SER A 35 7.05 9.36 -10.41
N GLU A 36 7.93 10.07 -11.13
CA GLU A 36 9.23 9.54 -11.56
C GLU A 36 10.15 9.22 -10.38
N LYS A 37 10.14 10.06 -9.35
CA LYS A 37 10.95 9.85 -8.15
C LYS A 37 10.52 8.62 -7.39
N ILE A 38 9.22 8.39 -7.27
CA ILE A 38 8.69 7.19 -6.62
C ILE A 38 9.03 5.96 -7.46
N ALA A 39 8.90 6.02 -8.78
CA ALA A 39 9.23 4.91 -9.68
C ALA A 39 10.69 4.44 -9.56
N GLU A 40 11.61 5.35 -9.27
CA GLU A 40 13.04 5.02 -9.09
C GLU A 40 13.28 4.01 -7.97
N TYR A 41 12.45 4.02 -6.93
CA TYR A 41 12.58 3.07 -5.81
C TYR A 41 12.33 1.63 -6.22
N VAL A 42 11.48 1.40 -7.23
CA VAL A 42 11.09 0.03 -7.65
C VAL A 42 12.31 -0.81 -8.00
N ALA A 43 13.24 -0.26 -8.77
CA ALA A 43 14.44 -0.99 -9.21
C ALA A 43 15.45 -1.26 -8.08
N THR A 44 15.35 -0.54 -6.96
CA THR A 44 16.28 -0.66 -5.84
C THR A 44 15.84 -1.67 -4.78
N VAL A 45 14.58 -2.14 -4.82
CA VAL A 45 14.05 -3.06 -3.82
C VAL A 45 14.71 -4.43 -3.93
N ASN A 46 15.24 -4.91 -2.81
CA ASN A 46 15.83 -6.24 -2.70
C ASN A 46 15.51 -6.82 -1.30
N GLU A 47 15.96 -8.05 -1.07
CA GLU A 47 15.71 -8.77 0.19
C GLU A 47 16.20 -8.00 1.43
N GLU A 48 17.34 -7.33 1.31
CA GLU A 48 17.97 -6.65 2.46
C GLU A 48 17.30 -5.32 2.81
N ASN A 49 16.72 -4.62 1.81
CA ASN A 49 16.24 -3.26 1.98
C ASN A 49 14.72 -3.10 1.81
N VAL A 50 13.97 -4.17 1.61
CA VAL A 50 12.56 -4.09 1.20
C VAL A 50 11.72 -3.21 2.14
N ASP A 51 11.84 -3.39 3.44
CA ASP A 51 11.07 -2.62 4.43
C ASP A 51 11.54 -1.17 4.51
N TYR A 52 12.85 -0.95 4.43
CA TYR A 52 13.43 0.39 4.43
C TYR A 52 13.04 1.16 3.17
N CYS A 53 13.15 0.52 2.01
CA CYS A 53 12.78 1.09 0.72
C CYS A 53 11.29 1.44 0.67
N GLU A 54 10.45 0.54 1.16
CA GLU A 54 9.00 0.76 1.26
C GLU A 54 8.69 1.98 2.12
N SER A 55 9.32 2.10 3.28
CA SER A 55 9.13 3.24 4.19
C SER A 55 9.55 4.55 3.56
N LEU A 56 10.71 4.58 2.90
CA LEU A 56 11.19 5.79 2.22
C LEU A 56 10.27 6.20 1.08
N ALA A 57 9.87 5.23 0.25
CA ALA A 57 8.96 5.49 -0.86
C ALA A 57 7.61 6.00 -0.37
N ALA A 58 7.05 5.40 0.68
CA ALA A 58 5.78 5.82 1.26
C ALA A 58 5.86 7.24 1.82
N LYS A 59 6.91 7.55 2.56
CA LYS A 59 7.13 8.90 3.10
C LYS A 59 7.21 9.94 1.99
N LYS A 60 7.95 9.64 0.93
CA LYS A 60 8.10 10.53 -0.22
C LYS A 60 6.78 10.67 -0.99
N TYR A 61 6.11 9.56 -1.22
CA TYR A 61 4.81 9.53 -1.88
C TYR A 61 3.80 10.42 -1.15
N PHE A 62 3.64 10.27 0.16
CA PHE A 62 2.69 11.06 0.93
C PHE A 62 3.07 12.53 1.01
N SER A 63 4.34 12.88 0.91
CA SER A 63 4.75 14.28 0.82
C SER A 63 4.17 14.94 -0.45
N TYR A 64 4.16 14.24 -1.58
CA TYR A 64 3.52 14.71 -2.81
C TYR A 64 1.99 14.63 -2.74
N TYR A 65 1.47 13.56 -2.18
CA TYR A 65 0.02 13.35 -2.05
C TYR A 65 -0.64 14.47 -1.24
N HIS A 66 -0.03 14.85 -0.12
CA HIS A 66 -0.56 15.88 0.77
C HIS A 66 -0.25 17.30 0.32
N GLU A 67 0.58 17.51 -0.67
CA GLU A 67 0.93 18.84 -1.18
C GLU A 67 -0.32 19.65 -1.57
N ARG A 68 -1.31 19.00 -2.14
CA ARG A 68 -2.58 19.62 -2.50
C ARG A 68 -3.34 20.15 -1.28
N PHE A 69 -3.12 19.58 -0.13
CA PHE A 69 -3.81 19.95 1.11
C PHE A 69 -2.99 20.90 1.98
N ASN A 70 -1.93 21.45 1.43
CA ASN A 70 -0.98 22.31 2.12
C ASN A 70 -1.71 23.49 2.77
N GLY A 71 -1.50 23.71 4.08
CA GLY A 71 -2.18 24.75 4.85
C GLY A 71 -3.60 24.43 5.30
N ARG A 72 -4.11 23.22 5.00
CA ARG A 72 -5.41 22.73 5.45
C ARG A 72 -5.20 21.57 6.41
N SER A 73 -6.20 21.27 7.26
CA SER A 73 -6.18 20.07 8.10
C SER A 73 -6.15 18.81 7.23
N GLU A 74 -5.21 17.91 7.50
CA GLU A 74 -5.11 16.60 6.84
C GLU A 74 -6.06 15.56 7.45
N ASP A 75 -6.68 15.86 8.60
CA ASP A 75 -7.51 14.91 9.34
C ASP A 75 -8.68 14.35 8.51
N PRO A 76 -9.45 15.14 7.75
CA PRO A 76 -10.53 14.61 6.94
C PRO A 76 -10.07 13.62 5.88
N ILE A 77 -8.95 13.90 5.19
CA ILE A 77 -8.43 12.98 4.17
C ILE A 77 -7.89 11.71 4.81
N ASN A 78 -7.18 11.83 5.91
CA ASN A 78 -6.63 10.67 6.62
C ASN A 78 -7.75 9.76 7.14
N SER A 79 -8.84 10.31 7.65
CA SER A 79 -10.03 9.54 8.06
C SER A 79 -10.64 8.77 6.90
N ARG A 80 -10.75 9.40 5.73
CA ARG A 80 -11.27 8.76 4.52
C ARG A 80 -10.35 7.65 4.03
N LEU A 81 -9.04 7.87 4.05
CA LEU A 81 -8.06 6.87 3.68
C LEU A 81 -8.15 5.64 4.60
N ASN A 82 -8.18 5.87 5.91
CA ASN A 82 -8.28 4.79 6.89
C ASN A 82 -9.58 3.98 6.73
N TYR A 83 -10.69 4.66 6.47
CA TYR A 83 -11.96 4.01 6.18
C TYR A 83 -11.86 3.16 4.90
N GLY A 84 -11.32 3.73 3.83
CA GLY A 84 -11.14 3.03 2.56
C GLY A 84 -10.24 1.80 2.69
N TYR A 85 -9.13 1.93 3.42
CA TYR A 85 -8.23 0.80 3.68
C TYR A 85 -8.96 -0.31 4.47
N ALA A 86 -9.75 0.06 5.47
CA ALA A 86 -10.51 -0.92 6.24
C ALA A 86 -11.54 -1.67 5.39
N VAL A 87 -12.22 -0.98 4.48
CA VAL A 87 -13.18 -1.60 3.55
C VAL A 87 -12.48 -2.59 2.62
N VAL A 88 -11.37 -2.20 2.01
CA VAL A 88 -10.60 -3.07 1.10
C VAL A 88 -10.00 -4.25 1.85
N ARG A 89 -9.43 -4.01 3.04
CA ARG A 89 -8.90 -5.06 3.91
C ARG A 89 -9.95 -6.13 4.21
N SER A 90 -11.15 -5.71 4.57
CA SER A 90 -12.27 -6.62 4.85
C SER A 90 -12.70 -7.40 3.61
N ALA A 91 -12.74 -6.75 2.45
CA ALA A 91 -13.08 -7.40 1.18
C ALA A 91 -12.04 -8.47 0.81
N ILE A 92 -10.75 -8.17 0.98
CA ILE A 92 -9.66 -9.13 0.74
C ILE A 92 -9.80 -10.32 1.69
N ALA A 93 -10.01 -10.07 2.99
CA ALA A 93 -10.16 -11.13 3.98
C ALA A 93 -11.34 -12.06 3.65
N ARG A 94 -12.48 -11.51 3.25
CA ARG A 94 -13.64 -12.31 2.83
C ARG A 94 -13.32 -13.15 1.59
N LYS A 95 -12.63 -12.59 0.63
CA LYS A 95 -12.24 -13.30 -0.60
C LYS A 95 -11.26 -14.43 -0.30
N LEU A 96 -10.30 -14.20 0.59
CA LEU A 96 -9.36 -15.23 1.02
C LEU A 96 -10.08 -16.41 1.67
N VAL A 97 -11.00 -16.16 2.59
CA VAL A 97 -11.80 -17.22 3.23
C VAL A 97 -12.62 -17.97 2.19
N ALA A 98 -13.27 -17.26 1.28
CA ALA A 98 -14.09 -17.87 0.22
C ALA A 98 -13.29 -18.76 -0.72
N THR A 99 -12.01 -18.51 -0.89
CA THR A 99 -11.10 -19.30 -1.74
C THR A 99 -10.29 -20.35 -0.97
N GLY A 100 -10.57 -20.53 0.33
CA GLY A 100 -9.94 -21.55 1.16
C GLY A 100 -8.64 -21.15 1.85
N PHE A 101 -8.25 -19.87 1.79
CA PHE A 101 -7.08 -19.38 2.51
C PHE A 101 -7.45 -18.94 3.92
N HIS A 102 -6.49 -19.07 4.84
CA HIS A 102 -6.60 -18.54 6.19
C HIS A 102 -6.00 -17.13 6.24
N PRO A 103 -6.79 -16.08 6.47
CA PRO A 103 -6.25 -14.71 6.53
C PRO A 103 -5.22 -14.49 7.65
N THR A 104 -5.23 -15.35 8.66
CA THR A 104 -4.31 -15.29 9.81
C THR A 104 -2.86 -15.61 9.40
N PHE A 105 -2.65 -16.47 8.39
CA PHE A 105 -1.32 -16.92 7.99
C PHE A 105 -0.76 -15.97 6.93
N GLY A 106 -0.04 -14.94 7.37
CA GLY A 106 0.57 -13.96 6.50
C GLY A 106 1.84 -14.42 5.82
N ILE A 107 2.21 -13.72 4.76
CA ILE A 107 3.49 -13.88 4.06
C ILE A 107 4.59 -13.12 4.80
N HIS A 108 4.31 -11.92 5.25
CA HIS A 108 5.22 -11.03 5.97
C HIS A 108 4.69 -10.67 7.37
N HIS A 109 3.42 -10.25 7.47
CA HIS A 109 2.80 -10.00 8.76
C HIS A 109 2.58 -11.33 9.49
N ASP A 110 3.04 -11.41 10.75
CA ASP A 110 3.02 -12.65 11.52
C ASP A 110 2.56 -12.48 12.97
N ASN A 111 1.85 -11.39 13.26
CA ASN A 111 1.30 -11.17 14.60
C ASN A 111 0.22 -12.23 14.92
N GLN A 112 0.48 -13.07 15.91
CA GLN A 112 -0.41 -14.17 16.29
C GLN A 112 -1.80 -13.70 16.76
N LEU A 113 -1.92 -12.46 17.20
CA LEU A 113 -3.19 -11.87 17.63
C LEU A 113 -3.97 -11.22 16.48
N ASN A 114 -3.37 -11.12 15.29
CA ASN A 114 -4.00 -10.50 14.13
C ASN A 114 -4.63 -11.57 13.24
N ALA A 115 -5.96 -11.57 13.14
CA ALA A 115 -6.70 -12.47 12.26
C ALA A 115 -6.57 -12.11 10.77
N PHE A 116 -5.94 -10.99 10.45
CA PHE A 116 -5.88 -10.42 9.09
C PHE A 116 -4.46 -10.34 8.52
N ASN A 117 -3.51 -11.11 9.04
CA ASN A 117 -2.09 -11.02 8.60
C ASN A 117 -1.94 -11.11 7.08
N LEU A 118 -2.59 -12.09 6.44
CA LEU A 118 -2.49 -12.26 5.00
C LEU A 118 -3.20 -11.13 4.24
N ALA A 119 -4.34 -10.68 4.73
CA ALA A 119 -5.04 -9.54 4.13
C ALA A 119 -4.19 -8.26 4.24
N ASP A 120 -3.49 -8.07 5.36
CA ASP A 120 -2.59 -6.94 5.55
C ASP A 120 -1.38 -6.98 4.61
N ASP A 121 -0.91 -8.17 4.23
CA ASP A 121 0.11 -8.31 3.20
C ASP A 121 -0.43 -7.96 1.82
N LEU A 122 -1.59 -8.48 1.47
CA LEU A 122 -2.14 -8.37 0.13
C LEU A 122 -2.79 -7.02 -0.17
N ILE A 123 -3.14 -6.24 0.84
CA ILE A 123 -3.70 -4.90 0.64
C ILE A 123 -2.66 -3.92 0.09
N GLU A 124 -1.38 -4.14 0.33
CA GLU A 124 -0.35 -3.16 0.03
C GLU A 124 -0.40 -2.59 -1.40
N PRO A 125 -0.53 -3.40 -2.46
CA PRO A 125 -0.65 -2.85 -3.82
C PRO A 125 -1.92 -2.05 -4.06
N TYR A 126 -2.98 -2.30 -3.27
CA TYR A 126 -4.29 -1.66 -3.44
C TYR A 126 -4.43 -0.34 -2.69
N ARG A 127 -3.48 0.00 -1.80
CA ARG A 127 -3.56 1.25 -1.03
C ARG A 127 -3.59 2.48 -1.93
N ALA A 128 -2.80 2.51 -2.99
CA ALA A 128 -2.77 3.62 -3.92
C ALA A 128 -4.10 3.83 -4.65
N ILE A 129 -4.88 2.77 -4.86
CA ILE A 129 -6.21 2.87 -5.46
C ILE A 129 -7.17 3.59 -4.50
N VAL A 130 -7.11 3.26 -3.22
CA VAL A 130 -7.88 3.96 -2.17
C VAL A 130 -7.48 5.44 -2.14
N ASP A 131 -6.18 5.72 -2.19
CA ASP A 131 -5.64 7.08 -2.19
C ASP A 131 -6.20 7.89 -3.37
N LEU A 132 -6.23 7.27 -4.55
CA LEU A 132 -6.74 7.90 -5.78
C LEU A 132 -8.23 8.22 -5.68
N VAL A 133 -9.04 7.26 -5.19
CA VAL A 133 -10.48 7.46 -5.02
C VAL A 133 -10.77 8.55 -4.00
N ALA A 134 -10.08 8.55 -2.88
CA ALA A 134 -10.24 9.58 -1.85
C ALA A 134 -9.87 10.96 -2.38
N HIS A 135 -8.77 11.07 -3.13
CA HIS A 135 -8.32 12.31 -3.76
C HIS A 135 -9.37 12.85 -4.73
N ASN A 136 -9.91 12.01 -5.61
CA ASN A 136 -10.91 12.41 -6.60
C ASN A 136 -12.21 12.87 -5.94
N ASN A 137 -12.66 12.20 -4.89
CA ASN A 137 -13.88 12.58 -4.17
C ASN A 137 -13.75 13.94 -3.49
N ILE A 138 -12.58 14.26 -2.95
CA ILE A 138 -12.34 15.59 -2.38
C ILE A 138 -12.26 16.64 -3.47
N ALA A 139 -11.63 16.35 -4.59
CA ALA A 139 -11.53 17.26 -5.72
C ALA A 139 -12.91 17.64 -6.30
N SER A 140 -13.85 16.71 -6.32
CA SER A 140 -15.20 16.94 -6.84
C SER A 140 -16.09 17.76 -5.90
N ASN A 141 -15.71 17.91 -4.63
CA ASN A 141 -16.45 18.64 -3.60
C ASN A 141 -15.88 20.05 -3.34
N ILE A 142 -14.91 20.45 -4.12
CA ILE A 142 -14.39 21.84 -4.14
C ILE A 142 -15.03 22.61 -5.32
#